data_06af2c30c25ebaed3678a59c7c96ab40
#
_entry.id   06af2c30c25ebaed3678a59c7c96ab40
#
_cell.length_a   1.000
_cell.length_b   1.000
_cell.length_c   1.000
_cell.angle_alpha   90.00
_cell.angle_beta   90.00
_cell.angle_gamma   90.00
#
_symmetry.space_group_name_H-M   'P 1'
#
loop_
_entity.id
_entity.type
_entity.pdbx_description
1 polymer ?
#
loop_
_entity_poly.entity_id
_entity_poly.type
_entity_poly.pdbx_seq_one_letter_code
_entity_poly.pdbx_strand_id
1 'polypeptide(L)'
;MTKRIAHSQRRKRWLWFSSALAVYLLAANANAAASCAAMKALAQEHSNDMARRNSMDHDGFFERRVPRGARAENVMAGVKTEREAMAAWRASPPHAANMALPGCKGVARACNKNGRCFWTMEIGRYRGHQSTVHSRYRG
;
A
#
# COMPACT_ATOMS: atom_id res chain seq x y z
N MET A 1 37.47 -64.34 4.12
CA MET A 1 36.11 -64.02 4.55
C MET A 1 36.01 -62.51 4.72
N THR A 2 35.40 -61.80 3.74
CA THR A 2 35.30 -60.33 3.76
C THR A 2 33.83 -59.94 3.55
N LYS A 3 33.16 -59.50 4.64
CA LYS A 3 31.76 -59.05 4.58
C LYS A 3 31.72 -57.63 4.02
N ARG A 4 31.07 -57.44 2.87
CA ARG A 4 30.70 -56.12 2.32
C ARG A 4 29.45 -55.60 3.02
N ILE A 5 29.55 -54.47 3.61
CA ILE A 5 28.43 -53.73 4.22
C ILE A 5 27.77 -52.88 3.15
N ALA A 6 26.50 -53.19 2.86
CA ALA A 6 25.69 -52.39 1.96
C ALA A 6 25.23 -51.08 2.63
N HIS A 7 25.69 -49.92 2.19
CA HIS A 7 25.19 -48.64 2.60
C HIS A 7 23.89 -48.31 1.87
N SER A 8 22.83 -48.19 2.66
CA SER A 8 21.47 -47.84 2.27
C SER A 8 21.40 -46.44 1.65
N GLN A 9 20.96 -46.40 0.41
CA GLN A 9 20.50 -45.21 -0.31
C GLN A 9 19.13 -44.76 0.20
N ARG A 10 19.09 -44.11 1.39
CA ARG A 10 17.88 -43.51 1.94
C ARG A 10 18.10 -42.04 2.30
N ARG A 11 18.47 -41.21 1.32
CA ARG A 11 18.38 -39.74 1.51
C ARG A 11 18.24 -39.09 0.15
N LYS A 12 17.03 -38.88 -0.38
CA LYS A 12 16.75 -37.90 -1.42
C LYS A 12 15.25 -37.81 -1.76
N ARG A 13 14.35 -37.66 -0.78
CA ARG A 13 12.92 -37.47 -1.09
C ARG A 13 12.24 -36.34 -0.29
N TRP A 14 12.98 -35.41 0.31
CA TRP A 14 12.40 -34.38 1.19
C TRP A 14 12.59 -32.92 0.72
N LEU A 15 13.04 -32.67 -0.52
CA LEU A 15 13.36 -31.31 -0.97
C LEU A 15 12.40 -30.71 -2.01
N TRP A 16 11.28 -31.37 -2.32
CA TRP A 16 10.40 -30.86 -3.39
C TRP A 16 9.07 -30.27 -2.93
N PHE A 17 8.78 -30.25 -1.64
CA PHE A 17 7.49 -29.72 -1.14
C PHE A 17 7.53 -28.28 -0.61
N SER A 18 8.70 -27.67 -0.49
CA SER A 18 8.81 -26.32 0.11
C SER A 18 8.65 -25.16 -0.86
N SER A 19 8.78 -25.40 -2.16
CA SER A 19 8.78 -24.29 -3.15
C SER A 19 7.38 -23.86 -3.60
N ALA A 20 6.39 -24.75 -3.56
CA ALA A 20 5.04 -24.43 -4.00
C ALA A 20 4.28 -23.56 -2.99
N LEU A 21 4.54 -23.74 -1.69
CA LEU A 21 3.85 -22.96 -0.64
C LEU A 21 4.31 -21.51 -0.59
N ALA A 22 5.58 -21.24 -0.86
CA ALA A 22 6.14 -19.88 -0.89
C ALA A 22 5.60 -19.05 -2.05
N VAL A 23 5.36 -19.66 -3.20
CA VAL A 23 4.78 -18.97 -4.37
C VAL A 23 3.30 -18.60 -4.15
N TYR A 24 2.54 -19.44 -3.43
CA TYR A 24 1.14 -19.15 -3.11
C TYR A 24 0.99 -17.99 -2.12
N LEU A 25 1.91 -17.84 -1.16
CA LEU A 25 1.89 -16.74 -0.19
C LEU A 25 2.27 -15.39 -0.82
N LEU A 26 3.09 -15.37 -1.86
CA LEU A 26 3.44 -14.15 -2.60
C LEU A 26 2.31 -13.69 -3.53
N ALA A 27 1.52 -14.62 -4.10
CA ALA A 27 0.39 -14.28 -4.96
C ALA A 27 -0.82 -13.73 -4.19
N ALA A 28 -1.00 -14.10 -2.92
CA ALA A 28 -2.09 -13.62 -2.07
C ALA A 28 -1.96 -12.12 -1.72
N ASN A 29 -0.76 -11.55 -1.75
CA ASN A 29 -0.54 -10.13 -1.43
C ASN A 29 -0.81 -9.18 -2.61
N ALA A 30 -0.84 -9.66 -3.85
CA ALA A 30 -1.12 -8.82 -5.02
C ALA A 30 -2.59 -8.37 -5.12
N ASN A 31 -3.47 -8.96 -4.32
CA ASN A 31 -4.90 -8.70 -4.29
C ASN A 31 -5.41 -8.06 -2.98
N ALA A 32 -4.54 -7.64 -2.07
CA ALA A 32 -4.98 -6.89 -0.91
C ALA A 32 -5.70 -5.62 -1.39
N ALA A 33 -7.01 -5.55 -1.13
CA ALA A 33 -7.76 -4.33 -1.35
C ALA A 33 -7.04 -3.22 -0.58
N ALA A 34 -6.85 -2.06 -1.20
CA ALA A 34 -6.24 -0.91 -0.55
C ALA A 34 -7.08 -0.56 0.69
N SER A 35 -6.68 -1.10 1.84
CA SER A 35 -7.34 -0.83 3.11
C SER A 35 -7.03 0.59 3.56
N CYS A 36 -7.88 1.19 4.37
CA CYS A 36 -7.61 2.52 4.92
C CYS A 36 -6.33 2.52 5.77
N ALA A 37 -6.02 1.41 6.44
CA ALA A 37 -4.76 1.24 7.15
C ALA A 37 -3.54 1.23 6.22
N ALA A 38 -3.63 0.54 5.07
CA ALA A 38 -2.58 0.56 4.05
C ALA A 38 -2.37 1.96 3.48
N MET A 39 -3.44 2.70 3.18
CA MET A 39 -3.34 4.09 2.71
C MET A 39 -2.71 5.00 3.76
N LYS A 40 -3.06 4.82 5.05
CA LYS A 40 -2.44 5.58 6.14
C LYS A 40 -0.94 5.28 6.27
N ALA A 41 -0.53 4.02 6.09
CA ALA A 41 0.88 3.64 6.11
C ALA A 41 1.66 4.29 4.96
N LEU A 42 1.11 4.28 3.73
CA LEU A 42 1.72 4.97 2.58
C LEU A 42 1.84 6.47 2.80
N ALA A 43 0.79 7.12 3.32
CA ALA A 43 0.80 8.53 3.66
C ALA A 43 1.88 8.85 4.72
N GLN A 44 2.05 7.98 5.72
CA GLN A 44 3.09 8.16 6.75
C GLN A 44 4.50 8.02 6.17
N GLU A 45 4.73 7.02 5.31
CA GLU A 45 6.01 6.83 4.63
C GLU A 45 6.39 8.08 3.83
N HIS A 46 5.45 8.63 3.05
CA HIS A 46 5.73 9.81 2.24
C HIS A 46 5.89 11.09 3.07
N SER A 47 5.06 11.29 4.10
CA SER A 47 5.22 12.43 5.02
C SER A 47 6.59 12.41 5.72
N ASN A 48 7.06 11.22 6.13
CA ASN A 48 8.40 11.04 6.71
C ASN A 48 9.50 11.37 5.71
N ASP A 49 9.33 10.96 4.45
CA ASP A 49 10.29 11.23 3.39
C ASP A 49 10.39 12.72 3.09
N MET A 50 9.27 13.40 2.91
CA MET A 50 9.21 14.86 2.72
C MET A 50 9.82 15.61 3.89
N ALA A 51 9.53 15.21 5.15
CA ALA A 51 10.08 15.83 6.34
C ALA A 51 11.61 15.68 6.41
N ARG A 52 12.12 14.50 6.06
CA ARG A 52 13.56 14.18 6.03
C ARG A 52 14.30 15.01 5.00
N ARG A 53 13.73 15.16 3.79
CA ARG A 53 14.29 15.95 2.69
C ARG A 53 13.98 17.45 2.78
N ASN A 54 13.08 17.84 3.69
CA ASN A 54 12.51 19.19 3.77
C ASN A 54 11.90 19.67 2.45
N SER A 55 11.32 18.77 1.66
CA SER A 55 10.74 19.00 0.34
C SER A 55 9.29 18.53 0.31
N MET A 56 8.38 19.33 -0.22
CA MET A 56 6.99 18.95 -0.48
C MET A 56 6.86 18.62 -1.97
N ASP A 57 6.56 17.38 -2.27
CA ASP A 57 6.47 16.86 -3.64
C ASP A 57 5.63 15.58 -3.70
N HIS A 58 5.50 15.01 -4.89
CA HIS A 58 4.86 13.72 -5.17
C HIS A 58 5.86 12.62 -5.54
N ASP A 59 7.13 12.75 -5.17
CA ASP A 59 8.19 11.81 -5.53
C ASP A 59 7.83 10.37 -5.17
N GLY A 60 7.97 9.46 -6.15
CA GLY A 60 7.69 8.04 -6.01
C GLY A 60 6.19 7.71 -5.92
N PHE A 61 5.29 8.61 -6.30
CA PHE A 61 3.86 8.29 -6.34
C PHE A 61 3.58 7.14 -7.31
N PHE A 62 4.03 7.24 -8.56
CA PHE A 62 3.76 6.24 -9.59
C PHE A 62 4.57 4.96 -9.37
N GLU A 63 5.82 5.05 -8.93
CA GLU A 63 6.76 3.93 -8.81
C GLU A 63 6.56 3.13 -7.53
N ARG A 64 6.19 3.79 -6.42
CA ARG A 64 6.14 3.16 -5.10
C ARG A 64 4.73 3.04 -4.51
N ARG A 65 3.85 4.05 -4.71
CA ARG A 65 2.55 4.09 -4.05
C ARG A 65 1.40 3.55 -4.92
N VAL A 66 1.40 3.85 -6.22
CA VAL A 66 0.40 3.30 -7.15
C VAL A 66 0.42 1.77 -7.22
N PRO A 67 1.56 1.07 -7.30
CA PRO A 67 1.60 -0.39 -7.26
C PRO A 67 1.05 -0.98 -5.95
N ARG A 68 1.12 -0.22 -4.84
CA ARG A 68 0.60 -0.61 -3.52
C ARG A 68 -0.87 -0.22 -3.30
N GLY A 69 -1.55 0.27 -4.33
CA GLY A 69 -3.00 0.52 -4.33
C GLY A 69 -3.41 1.97 -4.21
N ALA A 70 -2.49 2.94 -4.15
CA ALA A 70 -2.82 4.35 -4.24
C ALA A 70 -3.39 4.70 -5.64
N ARG A 71 -4.30 5.66 -5.68
CA ARG A 71 -4.94 6.15 -6.89
C ARG A 71 -4.75 7.65 -7.06
N ALA A 72 -4.74 8.37 -5.95
CA ALA A 72 -4.52 9.81 -5.92
C ALA A 72 -3.84 10.18 -4.60
N GLU A 73 -3.16 11.32 -4.60
CA GLU A 73 -2.43 11.83 -3.46
C GLU A 73 -2.64 13.34 -3.32
N ASN A 74 -2.81 13.80 -2.10
CA ASN A 74 -2.71 15.21 -1.74
C ASN A 74 -1.54 15.38 -0.77
N VAL A 75 -0.74 16.42 -0.98
CA VAL A 75 0.34 16.81 -0.08
C VAL A 75 0.18 18.26 0.40
N MET A 76 0.72 18.57 1.57
CA MET A 76 0.70 19.88 2.18
C MET A 76 1.91 20.05 3.10
N ALA A 77 2.42 21.29 3.19
CA ALA A 77 3.47 21.62 4.15
C ALA A 77 3.17 22.92 4.90
N GLY A 78 3.70 23.03 6.13
CA GLY A 78 3.67 24.25 6.91
C GLY A 78 2.56 24.34 7.95
N VAL A 79 1.43 23.65 7.77
CA VAL A 79 0.33 23.64 8.75
C VAL A 79 0.57 22.63 9.88
N LYS A 80 0.02 22.88 11.06
CA LYS A 80 0.32 22.09 12.26
C LYS A 80 -0.72 21.01 12.54
N THR A 81 -1.95 21.18 12.09
CA THR A 81 -3.06 20.30 12.42
C THR A 81 -3.67 19.66 11.18
N GLU A 82 -4.26 18.48 11.35
CA GLU A 82 -5.00 17.80 10.28
C GLU A 82 -6.17 18.65 9.79
N ARG A 83 -6.85 19.34 10.71
CA ARG A 83 -7.95 20.25 10.38
C ARG A 83 -7.53 21.33 9.38
N GLU A 84 -6.36 21.94 9.59
CA GLU A 84 -5.81 22.96 8.68
C GLU A 84 -5.45 22.36 7.32
N ALA A 85 -4.80 21.18 7.30
CA ALA A 85 -4.47 20.46 6.05
C ALA A 85 -5.74 20.12 5.27
N MET A 86 -6.74 19.57 5.95
CA MET A 86 -8.03 19.24 5.32
C MET A 86 -8.77 20.47 4.80
N ALA A 87 -8.73 21.61 5.52
CA ALA A 87 -9.34 22.86 5.07
C ALA A 87 -8.65 23.40 3.82
N ALA A 88 -7.32 23.40 3.80
CA ALA A 88 -6.54 23.85 2.65
C ALA A 88 -6.77 22.96 1.41
N TRP A 89 -6.81 21.64 1.58
CA TRP A 89 -7.13 20.73 0.47
C TRP A 89 -8.55 20.94 -0.07
N ARG A 90 -9.55 21.17 0.79
CA ARG A 90 -10.92 21.48 0.34
C ARG A 90 -11.02 22.79 -0.43
N ALA A 91 -10.21 23.78 -0.08
CA ALA A 91 -10.18 25.08 -0.74
C ALA A 91 -9.47 25.04 -2.11
N SER A 92 -8.75 24.00 -2.42
CA SER A 92 -8.02 23.81 -3.67
C SER A 92 -8.77 22.85 -4.61
N PRO A 93 -9.28 23.31 -5.77
CA PRO A 93 -10.11 22.47 -6.64
C PRO A 93 -9.49 21.10 -7.01
N PRO A 94 -8.20 20.97 -7.39
CA PRO A 94 -7.63 19.67 -7.72
C PRO A 94 -7.54 18.74 -6.49
N HIS A 95 -7.20 19.28 -5.30
CA HIS A 95 -7.15 18.49 -4.08
C HIS A 95 -8.56 18.08 -3.62
N ALA A 96 -9.53 18.97 -3.74
CA ALA A 96 -10.94 18.67 -3.44
C ALA A 96 -11.49 17.57 -4.36
N ALA A 97 -11.13 17.58 -5.65
CA ALA A 97 -11.48 16.52 -6.58
C ALA A 97 -10.91 15.15 -6.16
N ASN A 98 -9.64 15.11 -5.72
CA ASN A 98 -9.04 13.90 -5.15
C ASN A 98 -9.79 13.44 -3.90
N MET A 99 -10.15 14.35 -3.01
CA MET A 99 -10.91 14.03 -1.79
C MET A 99 -12.30 13.44 -2.09
N ALA A 100 -12.91 13.81 -3.20
CA ALA A 100 -14.21 13.30 -3.63
C ALA A 100 -14.15 11.89 -4.22
N LEU A 101 -12.97 11.41 -4.60
CA LEU A 101 -12.82 10.06 -5.15
C LEU A 101 -13.30 8.99 -4.16
N PRO A 102 -14.04 7.96 -4.62
CA PRO A 102 -14.40 6.83 -3.78
C PRO A 102 -13.16 6.01 -3.43
N GLY A 103 -13.17 5.40 -2.25
CA GLY A 103 -12.08 4.55 -1.76
C GLY A 103 -11.61 4.93 -0.36
N CYS A 104 -10.75 4.10 0.18
CA CYS A 104 -10.15 4.36 1.48
C CYS A 104 -9.19 5.54 1.41
N LYS A 105 -9.24 6.38 2.42
CA LYS A 105 -8.33 7.51 2.58
C LYS A 105 -7.48 7.34 3.83
N GLY A 106 -6.18 7.54 3.70
CA GLY A 106 -5.25 7.55 4.80
C GLY A 106 -4.55 8.89 4.89
N VAL A 107 -4.59 9.54 6.06
CA VAL A 107 -3.93 10.82 6.31
C VAL A 107 -2.84 10.61 7.34
N ALA A 108 -1.67 11.20 7.10
CA ALA A 108 -0.56 11.16 8.04
C ALA A 108 0.27 12.45 8.00
N ARG A 109 1.08 12.64 9.03
CA ARG A 109 1.95 13.79 9.22
C ARG A 109 3.32 13.36 9.70
N ALA A 110 4.34 14.08 9.23
CA ALA A 110 5.65 14.11 9.86
C ALA A 110 6.19 15.54 9.92
N CYS A 111 6.92 15.88 10.97
CA CYS A 111 7.57 17.18 11.08
C CYS A 111 9.08 17.01 11.10
N ASN A 112 9.81 17.91 10.46
CA ASN A 112 11.26 17.93 10.50
C ASN A 112 11.78 18.53 11.82
N LYS A 113 13.09 18.47 12.01
CA LYS A 113 13.75 19.02 13.22
C LYS A 113 13.53 20.52 13.45
N ASN A 114 13.18 21.25 12.39
CA ASN A 114 12.89 22.70 12.46
C ASN A 114 11.39 22.97 12.74
N GLY A 115 10.60 21.92 13.01
CA GLY A 115 9.19 22.03 13.31
C GLY A 115 8.29 22.28 12.10
N ARG A 116 8.81 22.22 10.86
CA ARG A 116 7.98 22.25 9.65
C ARG A 116 7.33 20.92 9.44
N CYS A 117 6.00 20.89 9.39
CA CYS A 117 5.24 19.66 9.20
C CYS A 117 4.84 19.46 7.73
N PHE A 118 4.81 18.19 7.33
CA PHE A 118 4.40 17.73 6.02
C PHE A 118 3.26 16.72 6.18
N TRP A 119 2.26 16.86 5.37
CA TRP A 119 1.04 16.08 5.39
C TRP A 119 0.85 15.37 4.05
N THR A 120 0.40 14.15 4.11
CA THR A 120 -0.01 13.36 2.95
C THR A 120 -1.39 12.77 3.20
N MET A 121 -2.24 12.83 2.19
CA MET A 121 -3.45 12.00 2.08
C MET A 121 -3.28 11.07 0.90
N GLU A 122 -3.29 9.76 1.14
CA GLU A 122 -3.37 8.76 0.10
C GLU A 122 -4.82 8.31 -0.08
N ILE A 123 -5.27 8.25 -1.32
CA ILE A 123 -6.58 7.74 -1.71
C ILE A 123 -6.38 6.40 -2.41
N GLY A 124 -6.90 5.33 -1.83
CA GLY A 124 -6.82 3.98 -2.37
C GLY A 124 -7.83 3.73 -3.48
N ARG A 125 -7.53 2.75 -4.32
CA ARG A 125 -8.46 2.30 -5.36
C ARG A 125 -9.74 1.76 -4.71
N TYR A 126 -10.87 2.24 -5.18
CA TYR A 126 -12.16 1.65 -4.83
C TYR A 126 -12.29 0.30 -5.55
N ARG A 127 -12.39 -0.76 -4.76
CA ARG A 127 -12.97 -1.99 -5.29
C ARG A 127 -14.47 -1.90 -5.03
N GLY A 128 -15.21 -1.45 -6.03
CA GLY A 128 -16.66 -1.62 -6.04
C GLY A 128 -16.95 -3.07 -5.68
N HIS A 129 -17.99 -3.31 -4.89
CA HIS A 129 -18.56 -4.63 -4.78
C HIS A 129 -18.71 -5.15 -6.22
N GLN A 130 -17.95 -6.17 -6.58
CA GLN A 130 -18.38 -7.03 -7.66
C GLN A 130 -19.66 -7.65 -7.14
N SER A 131 -20.77 -6.96 -7.37
CA SER A 131 -22.07 -7.59 -7.30
C SER A 131 -21.95 -8.78 -8.24
N THR A 132 -21.84 -9.96 -7.67
CA THR A 132 -22.11 -11.20 -8.37
C THR A 132 -23.58 -11.14 -8.73
N VAL A 133 -23.88 -10.44 -9.82
CA VAL A 133 -25.12 -10.64 -10.53
C VAL A 133 -25.01 -12.05 -11.08
N HIS A 134 -25.37 -13.02 -10.26
CA HIS A 134 -25.70 -14.33 -10.74
C HIS A 134 -26.83 -14.11 -11.74
N SER A 135 -26.49 -14.19 -13.00
CA SER A 135 -27.45 -14.32 -14.09
C SER A 135 -28.34 -15.52 -13.81
N ARG A 136 -29.45 -15.26 -13.11
CA ARG A 136 -30.60 -16.18 -13.07
C ARG A 136 -31.46 -15.87 -14.30
N TYR A 137 -30.94 -16.19 -15.46
CA TYR A 137 -31.75 -16.37 -16.65
C TYR A 137 -31.20 -17.59 -17.40
N ARG A 138 -31.63 -18.78 -16.97
CA ARG A 138 -31.83 -19.95 -17.80
C ARG A 138 -33.24 -20.45 -17.45
N GLY A 139 -34.17 -20.12 -18.23
CA GLY A 139 -35.48 -20.70 -18.38
C GLY A 139 -35.84 -20.57 -19.85
#